data_3a7c610c6a61ecd4771ab441cbac5989
#
_entry.id   3a7c610c6a61ecd4771ab441cbac5989
#
_cell.length_a   1.000
_cell.length_b   1.000
_cell.length_c   1.000
_cell.angle_alpha   90.00
_cell.angle_beta   90.00
_cell.angle_gamma   90.00
#
_symmetry.space_group_name_H-M   'P 1'
#
loop_
_entity.id
_entity.type
_entity.pdbx_description
1 polymer ?
#
loop_
_entity_poly.entity_id
_entity_poly.type
_entity_poly.pdbx_seq_one_letter_code
_entity_poly.pdbx_strand_id
1 'polypeptide(L)'
;MIELCSVEKVFGQLRAVDKLSFKIFQGEVFGLLGKNGAGKTTTIKMLTLQLKPTAGEIFFEGRAIAGNEIFIKSLLGVVPQHLNFDQDLTVEENLELHARLHHMKKSARRERIDELLKFVELERVRKSFVRELSGGMKRRLLIVRALIHRPKILFLDEPTVALDPQVRRKIWELIENLKAQGITIVLTTHYIEEAEALCDRVAILNRGKLAALDTTENLCAGRTLEEKFIELTK
;
A
#
# COMPACT_ATOMS: atom_id res chain seq x y z
N MET A 1 -11.98 4.89 -7.39
CA MET A 1 -12.81 4.11 -6.44
C MET A 1 -12.54 2.63 -6.63
N ILE A 2 -12.37 1.88 -5.53
CA ILE A 2 -12.25 0.42 -5.53
C ILE A 2 -13.44 -0.14 -4.78
N GLU A 3 -14.03 -1.23 -5.26
CA GLU A 3 -15.17 -1.88 -4.60
C GLU A 3 -14.93 -3.39 -4.53
N LEU A 4 -15.11 -3.96 -3.34
CA LEU A 4 -15.11 -5.39 -3.10
C LEU A 4 -16.55 -5.85 -2.86
N CYS A 5 -16.98 -6.90 -3.55
CA CYS A 5 -18.31 -7.48 -3.46
C CYS A 5 -18.19 -8.93 -3.03
N SER A 6 -18.43 -9.22 -1.75
CA SER A 6 -18.41 -10.58 -1.15
C SER A 6 -17.15 -11.37 -1.51
N VAL A 7 -15.99 -10.72 -1.45
CA VAL A 7 -14.70 -11.30 -1.86
C VAL A 7 -14.25 -12.36 -0.86
N GLU A 8 -13.94 -13.56 -1.37
CA GLU A 8 -13.44 -14.69 -0.58
C GLU A 8 -12.10 -15.19 -1.08
N LYS A 9 -11.28 -15.69 -0.15
CA LYS A 9 -10.07 -16.44 -0.48
C LYS A 9 -9.88 -17.62 0.43
N VAL A 10 -9.84 -18.80 -0.19
CA VAL A 10 -9.64 -20.09 0.50
C VAL A 10 -8.34 -20.73 -0.01
N PHE A 11 -7.53 -21.25 0.90
CA PHE A 11 -6.32 -22.03 0.65
C PHE A 11 -6.50 -23.41 1.31
N GLY A 12 -6.80 -24.43 0.52
CA GLY A 12 -7.17 -25.75 1.07
C GLY A 12 -8.37 -25.62 2.02
N GLN A 13 -8.18 -25.89 3.30
CA GLN A 13 -9.23 -25.74 4.32
C GLN A 13 -9.24 -24.36 5.01
N LEU A 14 -8.20 -23.56 4.80
CA LEU A 14 -8.08 -22.24 5.43
C LEU A 14 -8.83 -21.17 4.63
N ARG A 15 -9.86 -20.58 5.21
CA ARG A 15 -10.52 -19.38 4.68
C ARG A 15 -9.80 -18.13 5.18
N ALA A 16 -8.88 -17.62 4.38
CA ALA A 16 -8.04 -16.47 4.72
C ALA A 16 -8.79 -15.14 4.57
N VAL A 17 -9.79 -15.07 3.69
CA VAL A 17 -10.70 -13.93 3.50
C VAL A 17 -12.12 -14.46 3.31
N ASP A 18 -13.06 -13.92 4.07
CA ASP A 18 -14.43 -14.41 4.17
C ASP A 18 -15.44 -13.28 3.89
N LYS A 19 -15.95 -13.25 2.66
CA LYS A 19 -17.03 -12.35 2.16
C LYS A 19 -16.79 -10.87 2.44
N LEU A 20 -15.56 -10.37 2.21
CA LEU A 20 -15.27 -8.95 2.37
C LEU A 20 -16.05 -8.12 1.35
N SER A 21 -16.79 -7.12 1.85
CA SER A 21 -17.52 -6.15 1.04
C SER A 21 -17.29 -4.75 1.61
N PHE A 22 -16.65 -3.89 0.84
CA PHE A 22 -16.44 -2.48 1.18
C PHE A 22 -16.00 -1.69 -0.03
N LYS A 23 -16.01 -0.35 0.11
CA LYS A 23 -15.55 0.59 -0.90
C LYS A 23 -14.40 1.43 -0.38
N ILE A 24 -13.44 1.72 -1.27
CA ILE A 24 -12.35 2.66 -1.05
C ILE A 24 -12.58 3.83 -2.00
N PHE A 25 -12.60 5.06 -1.48
CA PHE A 25 -12.87 6.25 -2.25
C PHE A 25 -11.60 6.84 -2.85
N GLN A 26 -11.75 7.66 -3.88
CA GLN A 26 -10.62 8.32 -4.51
C GLN A 26 -10.02 9.38 -3.59
N GLY A 27 -8.68 9.41 -3.48
CA GLY A 27 -7.95 10.42 -2.72
C GLY A 27 -7.92 10.18 -1.21
N GLU A 28 -8.57 9.10 -0.69
CA GLU A 28 -8.47 8.77 0.73
C GLU A 28 -7.22 7.93 1.04
N VAL A 29 -6.78 7.98 2.29
CA VAL A 29 -5.91 6.97 2.89
C VAL A 29 -6.79 5.97 3.62
N PHE A 30 -6.84 4.76 3.09
CA PHE A 30 -7.65 3.66 3.61
C PHE A 30 -6.78 2.63 4.32
N GLY A 31 -7.05 2.38 5.60
CA GLY A 31 -6.32 1.44 6.43
C GLY A 31 -6.99 0.08 6.51
N LEU A 32 -6.23 -1.00 6.30
CA LEU A 32 -6.60 -2.36 6.69
C LEU A 32 -5.88 -2.70 7.99
N LEU A 33 -6.57 -2.58 9.12
CA LEU A 33 -6.04 -2.85 10.46
C LEU A 33 -6.42 -4.26 10.91
N GLY A 34 -5.49 -4.99 11.53
CA GLY A 34 -5.78 -6.34 12.05
C GLY A 34 -4.53 -7.03 12.57
N LYS A 35 -4.70 -8.05 13.43
CA LYS A 35 -3.62 -8.91 13.90
C LYS A 35 -2.95 -9.66 12.74
N ASN A 36 -1.78 -10.24 13.00
CA ASN A 36 -1.16 -11.15 12.04
C ASN A 36 -2.10 -12.33 11.76
N GLY A 37 -2.23 -12.68 10.47
CA GLY A 37 -3.19 -13.71 10.04
C GLY A 37 -4.65 -13.22 9.88
N ALA A 38 -4.97 -11.95 10.11
CA ALA A 38 -6.33 -11.42 9.92
C ALA A 38 -6.79 -11.33 8.45
N GLY A 39 -5.92 -11.60 7.48
CA GLY A 39 -6.25 -11.57 6.05
C GLY A 39 -5.78 -10.30 5.31
N LYS A 40 -5.10 -9.35 5.97
CA LYS A 40 -4.65 -8.07 5.37
C LYS A 40 -3.82 -8.26 4.10
N THR A 41 -2.68 -8.94 4.20
CA THR A 41 -1.77 -9.19 3.05
C THR A 41 -2.47 -10.02 1.95
N THR A 42 -3.35 -10.96 2.31
CA THR A 42 -4.15 -11.70 1.32
C THR A 42 -5.09 -10.78 0.56
N THR A 43 -5.74 -9.86 1.26
CA THR A 43 -6.62 -8.84 0.65
C THR A 43 -5.81 -7.92 -0.28
N ILE A 44 -4.67 -7.38 0.17
CA ILE A 44 -3.78 -6.58 -0.69
C ILE A 44 -3.35 -7.36 -1.93
N LYS A 45 -2.94 -8.63 -1.80
CA LYS A 45 -2.54 -9.46 -2.95
C LYS A 45 -3.67 -9.65 -3.97
N MET A 46 -4.93 -9.73 -3.52
CA MET A 46 -6.07 -9.78 -4.44
C MET A 46 -6.31 -8.42 -5.11
N LEU A 47 -6.25 -7.32 -4.35
CA LEU A 47 -6.40 -5.96 -4.88
C LEU A 47 -5.28 -5.58 -5.86
N THR A 48 -4.07 -6.12 -5.68
CA THR A 48 -2.91 -5.88 -6.56
C THR A 48 -2.76 -6.91 -7.68
N LEU A 49 -3.77 -7.74 -7.92
CA LEU A 49 -3.79 -8.77 -8.98
C LEU A 49 -2.68 -9.81 -8.88
N GLN A 50 -2.06 -9.97 -7.71
CA GLN A 50 -1.09 -11.03 -7.43
C GLN A 50 -1.77 -12.35 -7.05
N LEU A 51 -3.03 -12.29 -6.65
CA LEU A 51 -3.82 -13.44 -6.22
C LEU A 51 -5.26 -13.30 -6.74
N LYS A 52 -5.83 -14.35 -7.31
CA LYS A 52 -7.23 -14.35 -7.70
C LYS A 52 -8.13 -14.68 -6.50
N PRO A 53 -9.27 -13.98 -6.31
CA PRO A 53 -10.32 -14.39 -5.38
C PRO A 53 -10.79 -15.82 -5.68
N THR A 54 -11.25 -16.53 -4.65
CA THR A 54 -11.95 -17.82 -4.81
C THR A 54 -13.41 -17.61 -5.18
N ALA A 55 -14.02 -16.53 -4.64
CA ALA A 55 -15.37 -16.09 -4.95
C ALA A 55 -15.50 -14.58 -4.73
N GLY A 56 -16.59 -13.98 -5.23
CA GLY A 56 -16.82 -12.54 -5.20
C GLY A 56 -16.07 -11.79 -6.31
N GLU A 57 -16.26 -10.49 -6.36
CA GLU A 57 -15.73 -9.64 -7.42
C GLU A 57 -15.07 -8.38 -6.85
N ILE A 58 -14.09 -7.86 -7.58
CA ILE A 58 -13.39 -6.62 -7.26
C ILE A 58 -13.47 -5.71 -8.48
N PHE A 59 -13.83 -4.46 -8.24
CA PHE A 59 -13.97 -3.44 -9.28
C PHE A 59 -13.01 -2.28 -9.01
N PHE A 60 -12.42 -1.76 -10.09
CA PHE A 60 -11.63 -0.53 -10.10
C PHE A 60 -12.25 0.47 -11.08
N GLU A 61 -12.62 1.66 -10.60
CA GLU A 61 -13.32 2.68 -11.39
C GLU A 61 -14.56 2.09 -12.12
N GLY A 62 -15.31 1.19 -11.45
CA GLY A 62 -16.49 0.50 -11.99
C GLY A 62 -16.19 -0.66 -12.94
N ARG A 63 -14.92 -0.99 -13.19
CA ARG A 63 -14.51 -2.09 -14.07
C ARG A 63 -14.11 -3.31 -13.24
N ALA A 64 -14.68 -4.47 -13.53
CA ALA A 64 -14.23 -5.72 -12.93
C ALA A 64 -12.78 -6.02 -13.29
N ILE A 65 -12.03 -6.69 -12.40
CA ILE A 65 -10.64 -7.10 -12.68
C ILE A 65 -10.59 -7.99 -13.92
N ALA A 66 -11.50 -8.96 -14.02
CA ALA A 66 -11.51 -9.89 -15.15
C ALA A 66 -11.67 -9.15 -16.49
N GLY A 67 -10.69 -9.33 -17.37
CA GLY A 67 -10.64 -8.68 -18.69
C GLY A 67 -10.11 -7.23 -18.69
N ASN A 68 -9.74 -6.68 -17.53
CA ASN A 68 -9.21 -5.32 -17.40
C ASN A 68 -7.85 -5.26 -16.69
N GLU A 69 -7.15 -6.39 -16.56
CA GLU A 69 -5.96 -6.54 -15.72
C GLU A 69 -4.85 -5.56 -16.09
N ILE A 70 -4.59 -5.36 -17.40
CA ILE A 70 -3.53 -4.44 -17.89
C ILE A 70 -3.87 -2.99 -17.52
N PHE A 71 -5.12 -2.59 -17.79
CA PHE A 71 -5.59 -1.25 -17.43
C PHE A 71 -5.47 -1.02 -15.93
N ILE A 72 -5.97 -1.95 -15.12
CA ILE A 72 -5.94 -1.81 -13.66
C ILE A 72 -4.49 -1.76 -13.16
N LYS A 73 -3.59 -2.66 -13.63
CA LYS A 73 -2.17 -2.62 -13.27
C LYS A 73 -1.51 -1.28 -13.57
N SER A 74 -1.90 -0.61 -14.63
CA SER A 74 -1.36 0.72 -14.97
C SER A 74 -1.75 1.82 -13.97
N LEU A 75 -2.83 1.61 -13.20
CA LEU A 75 -3.28 2.53 -12.15
C LEU A 75 -2.56 2.31 -10.81
N LEU A 76 -1.92 1.15 -10.62
CA LEU A 76 -1.46 0.69 -9.32
C LEU A 76 0.04 0.87 -9.12
N GLY A 77 0.43 1.48 -8.01
CA GLY A 77 1.77 1.34 -7.41
C GLY A 77 1.69 0.36 -6.25
N VAL A 78 2.67 -0.53 -6.11
CA VAL A 78 2.68 -1.55 -5.05
C VAL A 78 4.00 -1.53 -4.31
N VAL A 79 3.93 -1.33 -3.00
CA VAL A 79 5.06 -1.39 -2.06
C VAL A 79 4.87 -2.61 -1.18
N PRO A 80 5.58 -3.71 -1.43
CA PRO A 80 5.47 -4.91 -0.62
C PRO A 80 6.13 -4.73 0.76
N GLN A 81 5.78 -5.61 1.69
CA GLN A 81 6.37 -5.64 3.03
C GLN A 81 7.88 -5.86 2.97
N HIS A 82 8.35 -6.81 2.14
CA HIS A 82 9.76 -7.12 1.99
C HIS A 82 10.42 -6.26 0.90
N LEU A 83 11.65 -5.84 1.19
CA LEU A 83 12.47 -5.11 0.23
C LEU A 83 12.91 -6.06 -0.90
N ASN A 84 12.55 -5.72 -2.13
CA ASN A 84 12.81 -6.54 -3.32
C ASN A 84 13.56 -5.72 -4.39
N PHE A 85 14.75 -5.23 -4.05
CA PHE A 85 15.65 -4.55 -4.97
C PHE A 85 16.67 -5.50 -5.57
N ASP A 86 17.16 -5.14 -6.74
CA ASP A 86 18.44 -5.64 -7.21
C ASP A 86 19.56 -4.95 -6.41
N GLN A 87 20.28 -5.72 -5.62
CA GLN A 87 21.29 -5.21 -4.68
C GLN A 87 22.58 -4.78 -5.41
N ASP A 88 22.80 -5.25 -6.64
CA ASP A 88 23.96 -4.98 -7.48
C ASP A 88 23.75 -3.78 -8.43
N LEU A 89 22.55 -3.22 -8.41
CA LEU A 89 22.23 -1.97 -9.11
C LEU A 89 22.29 -0.78 -8.15
N THR A 90 22.66 0.37 -8.70
CA THR A 90 22.56 1.65 -8.00
C THR A 90 21.11 2.07 -7.78
N VAL A 91 20.91 3.09 -6.94
CA VAL A 91 19.58 3.69 -6.71
C VAL A 91 18.95 4.14 -8.04
N GLU A 92 19.70 4.85 -8.88
CA GLU A 92 19.22 5.33 -10.19
C GLU A 92 18.90 4.17 -11.14
N GLU A 93 19.76 3.16 -11.20
CA GLU A 93 19.57 2.01 -12.09
C GLU A 93 18.34 1.18 -11.71
N ASN A 94 18.07 1.01 -10.41
CA ASN A 94 16.83 0.38 -9.95
C ASN A 94 15.59 1.14 -10.42
N LEU A 95 15.59 2.48 -10.33
CA LEU A 95 14.47 3.31 -10.81
C LEU A 95 14.37 3.28 -12.34
N GLU A 96 15.50 3.37 -13.05
CA GLU A 96 15.55 3.30 -14.52
C GLU A 96 15.03 1.96 -15.03
N LEU A 97 15.38 0.83 -14.38
CA LEU A 97 14.86 -0.49 -14.70
C LEU A 97 13.32 -0.52 -14.62
N HIS A 98 12.76 -0.03 -13.50
CA HIS A 98 11.31 0.00 -13.32
C HIS A 98 10.62 0.94 -14.31
N ALA A 99 11.20 2.10 -14.60
CA ALA A 99 10.66 3.01 -15.61
C ALA A 99 10.64 2.38 -17.02
N ARG A 100 11.64 1.56 -17.36
CA ARG A 100 11.65 0.78 -18.62
C ARG A 100 10.57 -0.29 -18.64
N LEU A 101 10.37 -1.01 -17.53
CA LEU A 101 9.30 -2.01 -17.42
C LEU A 101 7.90 -1.41 -17.61
N HIS A 102 7.73 -0.13 -17.25
CA HIS A 102 6.53 0.63 -17.53
C HIS A 102 6.52 1.35 -18.88
N HIS A 103 7.43 0.99 -19.82
CA HIS A 103 7.53 1.52 -21.18
C HIS A 103 7.65 3.04 -21.28
N MET A 104 8.21 3.70 -20.26
CA MET A 104 8.42 5.16 -20.26
C MET A 104 9.48 5.58 -21.28
N LYS A 105 9.25 6.70 -21.98
CA LYS A 105 10.23 7.30 -22.91
C LYS A 105 11.47 7.75 -22.17
N LYS A 106 12.65 7.65 -22.80
CA LYS A 106 13.97 7.96 -22.18
C LYS A 106 14.03 9.36 -21.55
N SER A 107 13.53 10.39 -22.21
CA SER A 107 13.48 11.76 -21.67
C SER A 107 12.64 11.85 -20.40
N ALA A 108 11.43 11.29 -20.44
CA ALA A 108 10.51 11.26 -19.30
C ALA A 108 11.04 10.47 -18.10
N ARG A 109 11.82 9.38 -18.34
CA ARG A 109 12.41 8.59 -17.25
C ARG A 109 13.39 9.43 -16.42
N ARG A 110 14.31 10.13 -17.09
CA ARG A 110 15.33 10.93 -16.41
C ARG A 110 14.71 12.03 -15.55
N GLU A 111 13.80 12.79 -16.12
CA GLU A 111 13.06 13.84 -15.42
C GLU A 111 12.30 13.28 -14.19
N ARG A 112 11.61 12.15 -14.39
CA ARG A 112 10.84 11.50 -13.32
C ARG A 112 11.72 10.94 -12.20
N ILE A 113 12.87 10.38 -12.53
CA ILE A 113 13.84 9.88 -11.54
C ILE A 113 14.40 11.06 -10.72
N ASP A 114 14.75 12.17 -11.38
CA ASP A 114 15.23 13.38 -10.72
C ASP A 114 14.18 13.93 -9.74
N GLU A 115 12.94 14.06 -10.18
CA GLU A 115 11.79 14.47 -9.37
C GLU A 115 11.61 13.56 -8.13
N LEU A 116 11.60 12.26 -8.33
CA LEU A 116 11.35 11.29 -7.27
C LEU A 116 12.50 11.20 -6.25
N LEU A 117 13.75 11.24 -6.71
CA LEU A 117 14.90 11.24 -5.80
C LEU A 117 14.92 12.49 -4.93
N LYS A 118 14.57 13.66 -5.50
CA LYS A 118 14.43 14.90 -4.75
C LYS A 118 13.30 14.80 -3.72
N PHE A 119 12.16 14.26 -4.13
CA PHE A 119 10.99 14.11 -3.26
C PHE A 119 11.27 13.29 -2.00
N VAL A 120 12.19 12.30 -2.07
CA VAL A 120 12.55 11.45 -0.92
C VAL A 120 13.95 11.71 -0.36
N GLU A 121 14.61 12.80 -0.75
CA GLU A 121 15.94 13.20 -0.25
C GLU A 121 17.02 12.11 -0.49
N LEU A 122 17.01 11.48 -1.66
CA LEU A 122 17.99 10.44 -2.03
C LEU A 122 18.92 10.87 -3.18
N GLU A 123 18.94 12.15 -3.60
CA GLU A 123 19.77 12.63 -4.70
C GLU A 123 21.27 12.36 -4.45
N ARG A 124 21.73 12.57 -3.21
CA ARG A 124 23.16 12.41 -2.84
C ARG A 124 23.65 10.97 -2.94
N VAL A 125 22.74 9.99 -2.83
CA VAL A 125 23.07 8.55 -2.91
C VAL A 125 22.64 7.92 -4.23
N ARG A 126 22.31 8.73 -5.22
CA ARG A 126 21.85 8.31 -6.55
C ARG A 126 22.75 7.24 -7.20
N LYS A 127 24.06 7.36 -7.04
CA LYS A 127 25.10 6.48 -7.60
C LYS A 127 25.51 5.35 -6.65
N SER A 128 25.03 5.35 -5.39
CA SER A 128 25.32 4.29 -4.44
C SER A 128 24.56 3.02 -4.79
N PHE A 129 25.14 1.87 -4.53
CA PHE A 129 24.43 0.59 -4.63
C PHE A 129 23.35 0.48 -3.56
N VAL A 130 22.23 -0.17 -3.89
CA VAL A 130 21.11 -0.31 -2.94
C VAL A 130 21.53 -1.05 -1.67
N ARG A 131 22.47 -1.98 -1.74
CA ARG A 131 23.02 -2.67 -0.55
C ARG A 131 23.63 -1.73 0.49
N GLU A 132 24.16 -0.57 0.09
CA GLU A 132 24.81 0.42 0.93
C GLU A 132 23.84 1.34 1.68
N LEU A 133 22.56 1.32 1.29
CA LEU A 133 21.53 2.18 1.90
C LEU A 133 21.09 1.67 3.27
N SER A 134 20.74 2.60 4.17
CA SER A 134 20.04 2.27 5.42
C SER A 134 18.64 1.68 5.15
N GLY A 135 18.05 0.99 6.13
CA GLY A 135 16.71 0.44 6.01
C GLY A 135 15.64 1.49 5.65
N GLY A 136 15.71 2.66 6.29
CA GLY A 136 14.81 3.77 5.99
C GLY A 136 15.00 4.37 4.60
N MET A 137 16.24 4.47 4.11
CA MET A 137 16.52 4.89 2.74
C MET A 137 15.98 3.88 1.72
N LYS A 138 16.18 2.58 1.97
CA LYS A 138 15.61 1.50 1.15
C LYS A 138 14.09 1.57 1.12
N ARG A 139 13.45 1.85 2.27
CA ARG A 139 11.97 1.96 2.32
C ARG A 139 11.47 3.14 1.50
N ARG A 140 12.09 4.32 1.62
CA ARG A 140 11.76 5.49 0.80
C ARG A 140 11.98 5.23 -0.70
N LEU A 141 13.09 4.59 -1.05
CA LEU A 141 13.35 4.18 -2.44
C LEU A 141 12.28 3.21 -2.97
N LEU A 142 11.80 2.27 -2.15
CA LEU A 142 10.75 1.33 -2.53
C LEU A 142 9.43 2.04 -2.85
N ILE A 143 9.08 3.06 -2.05
CA ILE A 143 7.89 3.87 -2.29
C ILE A 143 8.00 4.63 -3.62
N VAL A 144 9.10 5.36 -3.86
CA VAL A 144 9.23 6.12 -5.10
C VAL A 144 9.38 5.23 -6.34
N ARG A 145 9.93 4.04 -6.21
CA ARG A 145 9.93 3.04 -7.27
C ARG A 145 8.51 2.68 -7.69
N ALA A 146 7.59 2.51 -6.72
CA ALA A 146 6.18 2.25 -6.99
C ALA A 146 5.45 3.46 -7.63
N LEU A 147 6.00 4.67 -7.49
CA LEU A 147 5.45 5.91 -8.05
C LEU A 147 5.99 6.27 -9.43
N ILE A 148 6.94 5.49 -9.98
CA ILE A 148 7.69 5.86 -11.19
C ILE A 148 6.78 6.12 -12.39
N HIS A 149 5.73 5.35 -12.57
CA HIS A 149 4.78 5.44 -13.69
C HIS A 149 3.54 6.29 -13.39
N ARG A 150 3.55 7.10 -12.31
CA ARG A 150 2.45 7.99 -11.88
C ARG A 150 1.13 7.24 -11.62
N PRO A 151 1.12 6.25 -10.73
CA PRO A 151 -0.11 5.52 -10.41
C PRO A 151 -1.16 6.43 -9.76
N LYS A 152 -2.43 6.08 -9.90
CA LYS A 152 -3.53 6.75 -9.18
C LYS A 152 -3.75 6.17 -7.78
N ILE A 153 -3.34 4.92 -7.57
CA ILE A 153 -3.57 4.17 -6.35
C ILE A 153 -2.25 3.56 -5.89
N LEU A 154 -1.88 3.79 -4.64
CA LEU A 154 -0.68 3.24 -4.02
C LEU A 154 -1.06 2.25 -2.91
N PHE A 155 -0.63 1.00 -3.05
CA PHE A 155 -0.75 -0.03 -2.04
C PHE A 155 0.53 -0.13 -1.22
N LEU A 156 0.41 -0.08 0.11
CA LEU A 156 1.51 -0.15 1.06
C LEU A 156 1.26 -1.33 2.03
N ASP A 157 2.02 -2.42 1.89
CA ASP A 157 1.89 -3.56 2.80
C ASP A 157 2.87 -3.39 3.97
N GLU A 158 2.34 -3.04 5.14
CA GLU A 158 3.07 -2.75 6.39
C GLU A 158 4.26 -1.78 6.18
N PRO A 159 4.00 -0.51 5.77
CA PRO A 159 5.05 0.39 5.28
C PRO A 159 6.12 0.76 6.31
N THR A 160 5.82 0.68 7.59
CA THR A 160 6.74 1.13 8.67
C THR A 160 7.21 0.03 9.58
N VAL A 161 6.91 -1.24 9.25
CA VAL A 161 7.35 -2.38 10.04
C VAL A 161 8.88 -2.42 10.18
N ALA A 162 9.37 -2.69 11.40
CA ALA A 162 10.78 -2.77 11.75
C ALA A 162 11.60 -1.48 11.48
N LEU A 163 10.95 -0.32 11.41
CA LEU A 163 11.59 0.98 11.34
C LEU A 163 11.59 1.66 12.72
N ASP A 164 12.66 2.42 13.00
CA ASP A 164 12.73 3.25 14.19
C ASP A 164 11.70 4.40 14.13
N PRO A 165 11.33 5.02 15.28
CA PRO A 165 10.29 6.04 15.33
C PRO A 165 10.56 7.27 14.45
N GLN A 166 11.81 7.68 14.28
CA GLN A 166 12.15 8.86 13.47
C GLN A 166 11.97 8.56 11.98
N VAL A 167 12.39 7.39 11.52
CA VAL A 167 12.20 6.95 10.13
C VAL A 167 10.73 6.72 9.84
N ARG A 168 9.96 6.16 10.81
CA ARG A 168 8.51 5.99 10.69
C ARG A 168 7.80 7.32 10.42
N ARG A 169 8.11 8.37 11.18
CA ARG A 169 7.54 9.72 10.96
C ARG A 169 7.82 10.26 9.57
N LYS A 170 9.03 10.08 9.05
CA LYS A 170 9.38 10.49 7.68
C LYS A 170 8.56 9.73 6.61
N ILE A 171 8.26 8.47 6.84
CA ILE A 171 7.38 7.71 5.94
C ILE A 171 5.93 8.22 6.03
N TRP A 172 5.45 8.58 7.22
CA TRP A 172 4.13 9.17 7.41
C TRP A 172 4.00 10.50 6.67
N GLU A 173 4.97 11.42 6.86
CA GLU A 173 5.02 12.70 6.11
C GLU A 173 5.01 12.47 4.59
N LEU A 174 5.72 11.45 4.11
CA LEU A 174 5.72 11.08 2.71
C LEU A 174 4.33 10.62 2.23
N ILE A 175 3.62 9.82 3.03
CA ILE A 175 2.26 9.34 2.75
C ILE A 175 1.27 10.52 2.71
N GLU A 176 1.35 11.44 3.67
CA GLU A 176 0.51 12.65 3.71
C GLU A 176 0.75 13.54 2.48
N ASN A 177 2.01 13.73 2.08
CA ASN A 177 2.35 14.48 0.87
C ASN A 177 1.79 13.83 -0.40
N LEU A 178 1.78 12.51 -0.49
CA LEU A 178 1.19 11.77 -1.61
C LEU A 178 -0.35 11.88 -1.62
N LYS A 179 -0.99 11.82 -0.45
CA LYS A 179 -2.42 12.08 -0.30
C LYS A 179 -2.78 13.49 -0.78
N ALA A 180 -2.01 14.49 -0.36
CA ALA A 180 -2.22 15.88 -0.79
C ALA A 180 -2.09 16.09 -2.31
N GLN A 181 -1.35 15.21 -3.01
CA GLN A 181 -1.28 15.16 -4.48
C GLN A 181 -2.46 14.41 -5.13
N GLY A 182 -3.44 13.94 -4.34
CA GLY A 182 -4.65 13.26 -4.82
C GLY A 182 -4.46 11.76 -5.10
N ILE A 183 -3.36 11.15 -4.65
CA ILE A 183 -3.16 9.71 -4.77
C ILE A 183 -4.02 9.00 -3.73
N THR A 184 -4.78 7.99 -4.17
CA THR A 184 -5.50 7.10 -3.26
C THR A 184 -4.50 6.13 -2.63
N ILE A 185 -4.48 6.00 -1.32
CA ILE A 185 -3.52 5.15 -0.62
C ILE A 185 -4.28 4.06 0.14
N VAL A 186 -3.84 2.83 -0.03
CA VAL A 186 -4.36 1.68 0.72
C VAL A 186 -3.20 1.07 1.48
N LEU A 187 -3.24 1.12 2.79
CA LEU A 187 -2.19 0.56 3.63
C LEU A 187 -2.69 -0.57 4.52
N THR A 188 -1.83 -1.54 4.76
CA THR A 188 -2.04 -2.51 5.83
C THR A 188 -1.16 -2.14 7.01
N THR A 189 -1.67 -2.32 8.20
CA THR A 189 -0.89 -2.14 9.42
C THR A 189 -1.45 -3.01 10.55
N HIS A 190 -0.59 -3.29 11.52
CA HIS A 190 -0.98 -3.80 12.83
C HIS A 190 -0.68 -2.78 13.94
N TYR A 191 -0.11 -1.61 13.56
CA TYR A 191 0.13 -0.48 14.47
C TYR A 191 -1.10 0.43 14.47
N ILE A 192 -1.75 0.54 15.62
CA ILE A 192 -2.95 1.36 15.80
C ILE A 192 -2.64 2.83 15.60
N GLU A 193 -1.49 3.28 16.15
CA GLU A 193 -1.00 4.66 15.99
C GLU A 193 -0.84 5.07 14.51
N GLU A 194 -0.42 4.15 13.65
CA GLU A 194 -0.27 4.42 12.21
C GLU A 194 -1.64 4.59 11.55
N ALA A 195 -2.62 3.76 11.93
CA ALA A 195 -3.98 3.87 11.43
C ALA A 195 -4.64 5.19 11.88
N GLU A 196 -4.45 5.58 13.15
CA GLU A 196 -4.97 6.84 13.68
C GLU A 196 -4.33 8.07 13.03
N ALA A 197 -3.00 8.04 12.80
CA ALA A 197 -2.27 9.18 12.27
C ALA A 197 -2.52 9.43 10.78
N LEU A 198 -2.74 8.37 9.98
CA LEU A 198 -2.71 8.47 8.53
C LEU A 198 -4.05 8.24 7.85
N CYS A 199 -4.91 7.38 8.43
CA CYS A 199 -6.07 6.89 7.69
C CYS A 199 -7.30 7.77 7.89
N ASP A 200 -7.98 8.09 6.80
CA ASP A 200 -9.30 8.72 6.83
C ASP A 200 -10.36 7.71 7.29
N ARG A 201 -10.24 6.46 6.81
CA ARG A 201 -11.13 5.36 7.15
C ARG A 201 -10.33 4.10 7.39
N VAL A 202 -10.81 3.28 8.32
CA VAL A 202 -10.16 2.03 8.72
C VAL A 202 -11.14 0.88 8.66
N ALA A 203 -10.76 -0.18 7.95
CA ALA A 203 -11.40 -1.48 8.02
C ALA A 203 -10.65 -2.36 9.02
N ILE A 204 -11.30 -2.72 10.12
CA ILE A 204 -10.76 -3.66 11.10
C ILE A 204 -11.08 -5.07 10.65
N LEU A 205 -10.04 -5.87 10.38
CA LEU A 205 -10.15 -7.26 9.99
C LEU A 205 -9.86 -8.19 11.16
N ASN A 206 -10.71 -9.20 11.33
CA ASN A 206 -10.51 -10.28 12.29
C ASN A 206 -10.82 -11.64 11.65
N ARG A 207 -9.84 -12.55 11.64
CA ARG A 207 -9.98 -13.92 11.08
C ARG A 207 -10.61 -13.95 9.68
N GLY A 208 -10.15 -13.08 8.79
CA GLY A 208 -10.62 -12.97 7.41
C GLY A 208 -11.93 -12.21 7.21
N LYS A 209 -12.58 -11.73 8.27
CA LYS A 209 -13.86 -11.01 8.21
C LYS A 209 -13.68 -9.53 8.51
N LEU A 210 -14.56 -8.71 7.96
CA LEU A 210 -14.71 -7.31 8.31
C LEU A 210 -15.44 -7.20 9.65
N ALA A 211 -14.72 -6.77 10.70
CA ALA A 211 -15.28 -6.58 12.04
C ALA A 211 -15.90 -5.17 12.20
N ALA A 212 -15.27 -4.15 11.62
CA ALA A 212 -15.79 -2.78 11.56
C ALA A 212 -15.17 -2.03 10.38
N LEU A 213 -15.89 -1.00 9.91
CA LEU A 213 -15.41 -0.05 8.89
C LEU A 213 -16.07 1.30 9.12
N ASP A 214 -15.26 2.31 9.41
CA ASP A 214 -15.72 3.70 9.54
C ASP A 214 -14.53 4.66 9.40
N THR A 215 -14.82 5.97 9.52
CA THR A 215 -13.76 6.97 9.74
C THR A 215 -13.05 6.71 11.06
N THR A 216 -11.79 7.11 11.15
CA THR A 216 -11.03 7.01 12.42
C THR A 216 -11.74 7.73 13.55
N GLU A 217 -12.31 8.90 13.29
CA GLU A 217 -13.09 9.69 14.27
C GLU A 217 -14.30 8.92 14.81
N ASN A 218 -15.10 8.29 13.93
CA ASN A 218 -16.28 7.52 14.32
C ASN A 218 -15.91 6.25 15.10
N LEU A 219 -14.82 5.57 14.70
CA LEU A 219 -14.33 4.40 15.42
C LEU A 219 -13.84 4.76 16.82
N CYS A 220 -13.31 5.97 16.99
CA CYS A 220 -12.83 6.51 18.27
C CYS A 220 -13.94 7.16 19.10
N ALA A 221 -15.19 7.22 18.65
CA ALA A 221 -16.28 7.93 19.34
C ALA A 221 -16.41 7.52 20.83
N GLY A 222 -15.90 8.38 21.73
CA GLY A 222 -15.93 8.18 23.19
C GLY A 222 -14.88 7.20 23.75
N ARG A 223 -13.93 6.71 22.93
CA ARG A 223 -12.83 5.79 23.31
C ARG A 223 -11.68 5.85 22.32
N THR A 224 -10.57 5.15 22.61
CA THR A 224 -9.44 5.06 21.69
C THR A 224 -9.70 4.00 20.59
N LEU A 225 -9.04 4.12 19.44
CA LEU A 225 -9.07 3.08 18.39
C LEU A 225 -8.50 1.75 18.94
N GLU A 226 -7.57 1.83 19.89
CA GLU A 226 -7.00 0.66 20.56
C GLU A 226 -8.04 -0.14 21.35
N GLU A 227 -8.85 0.53 22.17
CA GLU A 227 -9.93 -0.12 22.93
C GLU A 227 -10.95 -0.77 21.98
N LYS A 228 -11.31 -0.07 20.89
CA LYS A 228 -12.22 -0.61 19.86
C LYS A 228 -11.61 -1.81 19.14
N PHE A 229 -10.34 -1.75 18.80
CA PHE A 229 -9.62 -2.83 18.16
C PHE A 229 -9.55 -4.08 19.05
N ILE A 230 -9.23 -3.91 20.35
CA ILE A 230 -9.18 -5.00 21.31
C ILE A 230 -10.55 -5.66 21.44
N GLU A 231 -11.63 -4.88 21.55
CA GLU A 231 -13.02 -5.39 21.63
C GLU A 231 -13.36 -6.26 20.43
N LEU A 232 -13.06 -5.80 19.21
CA LEU A 232 -13.44 -6.46 17.95
C LEU A 232 -12.52 -7.63 17.55
N THR A 233 -11.37 -7.78 18.21
CA THR A 233 -10.37 -8.79 17.85
C THR A 233 -10.08 -9.80 18.96
N LYS A 234 -10.92 -9.84 20.00
CA LYS A 234 -10.90 -10.88 21.06
C LYS A 234 -11.19 -12.28 20.54
#